data_1b383a3e25c38144885418ba4d8931ec
#
_entry.id   1b383a3e25c38144885418ba4d8931ec
#
_cell.length_a   1.000
_cell.length_b   1.000
_cell.length_c   1.000
_cell.angle_alpha   90.00
_cell.angle_beta   90.00
_cell.angle_gamma   90.00
#
_symmetry.space_group_name_H-M   'P 1'
#
loop_
_entity.id
_entity.type
_entity.pdbx_description
1 polymer ?
#
loop_
_entity_poly.entity_id
_entity_poly.type
_entity_poly.pdbx_seq_one_letter_code
_entity_poly.pdbx_strand_id
1 'polypeptide(L)'
;MDKLIKTGCLGAFCLLLVACGDPQQTLYYWGNNNADVYERLKSDGKPLGEQIDAMEKYFQKTRSENKKEAPGTHAHLGMLLSEAGQDQSAAEHFETEKRLFPESSAFMDFLLKNKGARK
;
A
#
# COMPACT_ATOMS: atom_id res chain seq x y z
N MET A 1 10.36 -56.02 6.05
CA MET A 1 9.20 -55.21 6.37
C MET A 1 9.58 -53.86 6.98
N ASP A 2 10.49 -53.81 7.94
CA ASP A 2 10.83 -52.53 8.62
C ASP A 2 11.48 -51.49 7.68
N LYS A 3 12.25 -51.90 6.66
CA LYS A 3 12.84 -51.00 5.67
C LYS A 3 11.80 -50.33 4.76
N LEU A 4 10.76 -51.09 4.36
CA LEU A 4 9.65 -50.57 3.54
C LEU A 4 8.78 -49.54 4.31
N ILE A 5 8.55 -49.78 5.59
CA ILE A 5 7.78 -48.86 6.46
C ILE A 5 8.56 -47.58 6.67
N LYS A 6 9.89 -47.65 6.93
CA LYS A 6 10.76 -46.51 7.10
C LYS A 6 10.85 -45.64 5.83
N THR A 7 10.94 -46.29 4.65
CA THR A 7 10.99 -45.59 3.36
C THR A 7 9.65 -44.94 3.03
N GLY A 8 8.53 -45.58 3.36
CA GLY A 8 7.20 -45.01 3.19
C GLY A 8 6.92 -43.80 4.08
N CYS A 9 7.36 -43.84 5.35
CA CYS A 9 7.23 -42.72 6.26
C CYS A 9 8.06 -41.49 5.83
N LEU A 10 9.28 -41.72 5.32
CA LEU A 10 10.13 -40.63 4.83
C LEU A 10 9.54 -40.00 3.57
N GLY A 11 8.98 -40.78 2.65
CA GLY A 11 8.30 -40.28 1.45
C GLY A 11 7.04 -39.47 1.79
N ALA A 12 6.23 -39.96 2.74
CA ALA A 12 5.02 -39.26 3.20
C ALA A 12 5.33 -37.95 3.91
N PHE A 13 6.42 -37.89 4.68
CA PHE A 13 6.85 -36.66 5.35
C PHE A 13 7.35 -35.59 4.36
N CYS A 14 8.06 -35.99 3.28
CA CYS A 14 8.47 -35.08 2.23
C CYS A 14 7.29 -34.46 1.45
N LEU A 15 6.18 -35.22 1.26
CA LEU A 15 5.00 -34.73 0.57
C LEU A 15 4.23 -33.67 1.38
N LEU A 16 4.36 -33.66 2.71
CA LEU A 16 3.72 -32.65 3.56
C LEU A 16 4.42 -31.29 3.53
N LEU A 17 5.66 -31.23 3.04
CA LEU A 17 6.42 -29.97 2.95
C LEU A 17 6.10 -29.14 1.69
N VAL A 18 5.40 -29.72 0.72
CA VAL A 18 5.03 -29.03 -0.54
C VAL A 18 3.74 -28.21 -0.40
N ALA A 19 3.01 -28.35 0.70
CA ALA A 19 1.71 -27.70 0.91
C ALA A 19 1.77 -26.22 1.34
N CYS A 20 2.96 -25.60 1.41
CA CYS A 20 3.12 -24.20 1.81
C CYS A 20 3.53 -23.32 0.65
N GLY A 21 2.70 -23.15 -0.35
CA GLY A 21 3.10 -22.34 -1.49
C GLY A 21 1.98 -21.89 -2.42
N ASP A 22 0.78 -21.64 -1.92
CA ASP A 22 -0.15 -20.83 -2.70
C ASP A 22 0.33 -19.38 -2.69
N PRO A 23 0.63 -18.78 -3.85
CA PRO A 23 0.89 -17.34 -3.89
C PRO A 23 -0.39 -16.66 -3.43
N GLN A 24 -0.39 -16.12 -2.20
CA GLN A 24 -1.49 -15.32 -1.70
C GLN A 24 -1.71 -14.18 -2.70
N GLN A 25 -2.84 -14.20 -3.39
CA GLN A 25 -3.26 -13.05 -4.17
C GLN A 25 -3.43 -11.90 -3.18
N THR A 26 -2.61 -10.89 -3.32
CA THR A 26 -2.71 -9.70 -2.48
C THR A 26 -4.06 -9.04 -2.72
N LEU A 27 -4.81 -8.79 -1.63
CA LEU A 27 -6.13 -8.17 -1.68
C LEU A 27 -6.08 -6.78 -2.34
N TYR A 28 -4.95 -6.10 -2.20
CA TYR A 28 -4.73 -4.75 -2.68
C TYR A 28 -3.63 -4.69 -3.73
N TYR A 29 -3.74 -3.75 -4.67
CA TYR A 29 -2.67 -3.43 -5.60
C TYR A 29 -1.67 -2.49 -4.93
N TRP A 30 -0.47 -2.98 -4.68
CA TRP A 30 0.59 -2.21 -4.03
C TRP A 30 1.46 -1.43 -5.04
N GLY A 31 1.60 -1.92 -6.28
CA GLY A 31 2.47 -1.32 -7.28
C GLY A 31 3.89 -1.09 -6.74
N ASN A 32 4.46 0.07 -6.98
CA ASN A 32 5.76 0.50 -6.44
C ASN A 32 5.64 1.35 -5.16
N ASN A 33 4.45 1.43 -4.56
CA ASN A 33 4.17 2.33 -3.44
C ASN A 33 5.16 2.21 -2.28
N ASN A 34 5.58 0.99 -1.94
CA ASN A 34 6.56 0.78 -0.86
C ASN A 34 7.93 1.36 -1.20
N ALA A 35 8.37 1.23 -2.47
CA ALA A 35 9.63 1.81 -2.93
C ALA A 35 9.55 3.34 -2.97
N ASP A 36 8.44 3.90 -3.42
CA ASP A 36 8.23 5.35 -3.49
C ASP A 36 8.19 5.99 -2.09
N VAL A 37 7.56 5.35 -1.11
CA VAL A 37 7.58 5.79 0.30
C VAL A 37 8.99 5.72 0.86
N TYR A 38 9.74 4.65 0.58
CA TYR A 38 11.12 4.50 1.03
C TYR A 38 12.03 5.58 0.46
N GLU A 39 11.95 5.86 -0.84
CA GLU A 39 12.71 6.92 -1.50
C GLU A 39 12.41 8.31 -0.91
N ARG A 40 11.15 8.57 -0.55
CA ARG A 40 10.76 9.82 0.11
C ARG A 40 11.39 9.97 1.50
N LEU A 41 11.47 8.89 2.27
CA LEU A 41 12.08 8.91 3.61
C LEU A 41 13.60 9.04 3.58
N LYS A 42 14.21 8.70 2.47
CA LYS A 42 15.60 8.94 2.19
C LYS A 42 15.81 10.34 1.66
N SER A 43 16.17 11.32 2.29
CA SER A 43 16.41 12.72 1.89
C SER A 43 16.86 12.98 0.42
N ASP A 44 17.18 11.94 -0.34
CA ASP A 44 17.55 11.95 -1.77
C ASP A 44 16.37 11.65 -2.69
N GLY A 45 15.13 11.78 -2.19
CA GLY A 45 13.91 11.43 -2.91
C GLY A 45 13.70 12.22 -4.20
N LYS A 46 12.90 11.64 -5.11
CA LYS A 46 12.46 12.29 -6.34
C LYS A 46 11.81 13.64 -6.07
N PRO A 47 11.91 14.61 -6.99
CA PRO A 47 11.18 15.87 -6.89
C PRO A 47 9.69 15.65 -6.58
N LEU A 48 9.11 16.56 -5.83
CA LEU A 48 7.71 16.46 -5.35
C LEU A 48 6.71 16.22 -6.49
N GLY A 49 6.87 16.92 -7.61
CA GLY A 49 6.03 16.73 -8.80
C GLY A 49 6.09 15.32 -9.37
N GLU A 50 7.28 14.73 -9.45
CA GLU A 50 7.43 13.34 -9.94
C GLU A 50 6.80 12.32 -8.99
N GLN A 51 6.82 12.58 -7.69
CA GLN A 51 6.17 11.73 -6.69
C GLN A 51 4.64 11.80 -6.84
N ILE A 52 4.08 12.98 -7.05
CA ILE A 52 2.65 13.18 -7.31
C ILE A 52 2.25 12.44 -8.59
N ASP A 53 2.98 12.63 -9.69
CA ASP A 53 2.72 11.96 -10.98
C ASP A 53 2.76 10.43 -10.84
N ALA A 54 3.71 9.90 -10.05
CA ALA A 54 3.81 8.46 -9.81
C ALA A 54 2.58 7.91 -9.07
N MET A 55 2.07 8.65 -8.07
CA MET A 55 0.87 8.27 -7.35
C MET A 55 -0.39 8.37 -8.22
N GLU A 56 -0.50 9.39 -9.05
CA GLU A 56 -1.61 9.50 -10.00
C GLU A 56 -1.63 8.35 -11.02
N LYS A 57 -0.47 7.97 -11.55
CA LYS A 57 -0.32 6.79 -12.42
C LYS A 57 -0.70 5.50 -11.69
N TYR A 58 -0.34 5.38 -10.42
CA TYR A 58 -0.77 4.24 -9.59
C TYR A 58 -2.31 4.14 -9.54
N PHE A 59 -3.00 5.24 -9.25
CA PHE A 59 -4.47 5.26 -9.19
C PHE A 59 -5.11 5.00 -10.56
N GLN A 60 -4.57 5.54 -11.63
CA GLN A 60 -5.03 5.24 -13.00
C GLN A 60 -4.93 3.75 -13.31
N LYS A 61 -3.77 3.14 -13.00
CA LYS A 61 -3.54 1.71 -13.24
C LYS A 61 -4.45 0.83 -12.38
N THR A 62 -4.61 1.16 -11.12
CA THR A 62 -5.50 0.44 -10.20
C THR A 62 -6.93 0.42 -10.71
N ARG A 63 -7.43 1.56 -11.18
CA ARG A 63 -8.77 1.67 -11.78
C ARG A 63 -8.87 0.91 -13.10
N SER A 64 -7.89 1.04 -14.00
CA SER A 64 -7.92 0.37 -15.32
C SER A 64 -7.89 -1.16 -15.21
N GLU A 65 -7.24 -1.69 -14.17
CA GLU A 65 -7.15 -3.12 -13.91
C GLU A 65 -8.27 -3.63 -12.96
N ASN A 66 -9.20 -2.75 -12.57
CA ASN A 66 -10.29 -3.05 -11.62
C ASN A 66 -9.78 -3.70 -10.31
N LYS A 67 -8.66 -3.20 -9.82
CA LYS A 67 -8.03 -3.64 -8.57
C LYS A 67 -8.39 -2.71 -7.42
N LYS A 68 -8.25 -3.21 -6.19
CA LYS A 68 -8.45 -2.39 -4.99
C LYS A 68 -7.19 -1.60 -4.65
N GLU A 69 -7.39 -0.33 -4.31
CA GLU A 69 -6.34 0.56 -3.84
C GLU A 69 -5.84 0.11 -2.46
N ALA A 70 -4.52 0.19 -2.25
CA ALA A 70 -3.93 -0.23 -0.99
C ALA A 70 -4.16 0.81 0.12
N PRO A 71 -4.32 0.38 1.39
CA PRO A 71 -4.41 1.29 2.52
C PRO A 71 -3.19 2.23 2.57
N GLY A 72 -3.43 3.50 2.87
CA GLY A 72 -2.39 4.52 2.97
C GLY A 72 -2.04 5.22 1.65
N THR A 73 -2.50 4.74 0.50
CA THR A 73 -2.15 5.35 -0.79
C THR A 73 -2.81 6.72 -0.98
N HIS A 74 -4.06 6.88 -0.60
CA HIS A 74 -4.72 8.19 -0.58
C HIS A 74 -4.11 9.12 0.47
N ALA A 75 -3.76 8.62 1.65
CA ALA A 75 -3.05 9.41 2.66
C ALA A 75 -1.71 9.92 2.13
N HIS A 76 -0.95 9.08 1.44
CA HIS A 76 0.34 9.45 0.83
C HIS A 76 0.17 10.55 -0.23
N LEU A 77 -0.73 10.36 -1.20
CA LEU A 77 -0.97 11.40 -2.21
C LEU A 77 -1.48 12.69 -1.57
N GLY A 78 -2.38 12.60 -0.58
CA GLY A 78 -2.85 13.76 0.17
C GLY A 78 -1.72 14.54 0.86
N MET A 79 -0.73 13.86 1.44
CA MET A 79 0.45 14.53 2.03
C MET A 79 1.31 15.21 0.97
N LEU A 80 1.56 14.56 -0.17
CA LEU A 80 2.31 15.17 -1.29
C LEU A 80 1.62 16.42 -1.83
N LEU A 81 0.31 16.35 -2.06
CA LEU A 81 -0.49 17.48 -2.53
C LEU A 81 -0.50 18.62 -1.51
N SER A 82 -0.55 18.29 -0.23
CA SER A 82 -0.43 19.24 0.86
C SER A 82 0.89 20.00 0.85
N GLU A 83 1.97 19.29 0.63
CA GLU A 83 3.32 19.84 0.52
C GLU A 83 3.45 20.74 -0.71
N ALA A 84 2.77 20.38 -1.80
CA ALA A 84 2.66 21.20 -3.02
C ALA A 84 1.73 22.42 -2.88
N GLY A 85 1.08 22.61 -1.75
CA GLY A 85 0.13 23.71 -1.53
C GLY A 85 -1.26 23.48 -2.11
N GLN A 86 -1.56 22.25 -2.59
CA GLN A 86 -2.86 21.87 -3.15
C GLN A 86 -3.79 21.34 -2.04
N ASP A 87 -4.14 22.21 -1.12
CA ASP A 87 -4.81 21.85 0.14
C ASP A 87 -6.20 21.25 -0.05
N GLN A 88 -6.97 21.71 -1.04
CA GLN A 88 -8.30 21.17 -1.32
C GLN A 88 -8.21 19.74 -1.81
N SER A 89 -7.38 19.47 -2.83
CA SER A 89 -7.17 18.12 -3.37
C SER A 89 -6.61 17.18 -2.31
N ALA A 90 -5.71 17.67 -1.46
CA ALA A 90 -5.18 16.90 -0.34
C ALA A 90 -6.28 16.49 0.66
N ALA A 91 -7.19 17.40 1.00
CA ALA A 91 -8.31 17.11 1.89
C ALA A 91 -9.25 16.05 1.30
N GLU A 92 -9.54 16.11 0.00
CA GLU A 92 -10.35 15.11 -0.70
C GLU A 92 -9.73 13.71 -0.61
N HIS A 93 -8.40 13.60 -0.74
CA HIS A 93 -7.69 12.34 -0.59
C HIS A 93 -7.71 11.83 0.86
N PHE A 94 -7.55 12.69 1.86
CA PHE A 94 -7.66 12.30 3.27
C PHE A 94 -9.06 11.80 3.63
N GLU A 95 -10.11 12.44 3.14
CA GLU A 95 -11.48 11.99 3.34
C GLU A 95 -11.76 10.66 2.61
N THR A 96 -11.16 10.46 1.44
CA THR A 96 -11.27 9.20 0.71
C THR A 96 -10.59 8.06 1.47
N GLU A 97 -9.38 8.26 1.98
CA GLU A 97 -8.67 7.27 2.82
C GLU A 97 -9.52 6.88 4.03
N LYS A 98 -10.04 7.86 4.74
CA LYS A 98 -10.90 7.66 5.90
C LYS A 98 -12.16 6.86 5.59
N ARG A 99 -12.77 7.11 4.43
CA ARG A 99 -13.97 6.39 3.98
C ARG A 99 -13.67 4.94 3.59
N LEU A 100 -12.54 4.70 2.90
CA LEU A 100 -12.13 3.36 2.45
C LEU A 100 -11.55 2.54 3.59
N PHE A 101 -10.86 3.18 4.51
CA PHE A 101 -10.13 2.57 5.63
C PHE A 101 -10.46 3.29 6.93
N PRO A 102 -11.62 2.99 7.56
CA PRO A 102 -12.09 3.69 8.77
C PRO A 102 -11.10 3.65 9.94
N GLU A 103 -10.23 2.65 10.00
CA GLU A 103 -9.14 2.54 10.99
C GLU A 103 -8.13 3.68 10.90
N SER A 104 -8.03 4.35 9.75
CA SER A 104 -7.16 5.51 9.54
C SER A 104 -7.76 6.83 10.03
N SER A 105 -9.02 6.85 10.46
CA SER A 105 -9.79 8.07 10.73
C SER A 105 -9.11 9.04 11.68
N ALA A 106 -8.56 8.55 12.79
CA ALA A 106 -7.89 9.41 13.77
C ALA A 106 -6.70 10.17 13.17
N PHE A 107 -5.91 9.50 12.34
CA PHE A 107 -4.76 10.11 11.67
C PHE A 107 -5.18 11.08 10.56
N MET A 108 -6.18 10.71 9.77
CA MET A 108 -6.71 11.59 8.71
C MET A 108 -7.33 12.85 9.31
N ASP A 109 -8.10 12.74 10.40
CA ASP A 109 -8.67 13.90 11.10
C ASP A 109 -7.58 14.82 11.67
N PHE A 110 -6.48 14.24 12.15
CA PHE A 110 -5.31 15.01 12.59
C PHE A 110 -4.69 15.82 11.43
N LEU A 111 -4.51 15.20 10.27
CA LEU A 111 -3.97 15.88 9.08
C LEU A 111 -4.90 16.98 8.57
N LEU A 112 -6.21 16.75 8.55
CA LEU A 112 -7.21 17.74 8.15
C LEU A 112 -7.25 18.95 9.08
N LYS A 113 -7.15 18.74 10.40
CA LYS A 113 -7.12 19.81 11.39
C LYS A 113 -5.86 20.68 11.30
N ASN A 114 -4.70 20.05 11.10
CA ASN A 114 -3.43 20.78 11.02
C ASN A 114 -3.32 21.67 9.78
N LYS A 115 -4.07 21.39 8.73
CA LYS A 115 -4.17 22.28 7.57
C LYS A 115 -4.99 23.53 7.85
N GLY A 116 -6.05 23.42 8.64
CA GLY A 116 -6.82 24.58 9.10
C GLY A 116 -6.02 25.55 9.97
N ALA A 117 -4.97 25.06 10.64
CA ALA A 117 -4.10 25.88 11.51
C ALA A 117 -2.96 26.61 10.78
N ARG A 118 -2.73 26.30 9.50
CA ARG A 118 -1.69 26.95 8.67
C ARG A 118 -2.19 28.15 7.85
N LYS A 119 -3.39 28.58 8.10
CA LYS A 119 -3.95 29.80 7.47
C LYS A 119 -3.51 31.06 8.21
#